data_a2c4c7e77eb9a0967a4c67ee9f5130af
#
_entry.id   a2c4c7e77eb9a0967a4c67ee9f5130af
#
_cell.length_a   1.000
_cell.length_b   1.000
_cell.length_c   1.000
_cell.angle_alpha   90.00
_cell.angle_beta   90.00
_cell.angle_gamma   90.00
#
_symmetry.space_group_name_H-M   'P 1'
#
loop_
_entity.id
_entity.type
_entity.pdbx_description
1 polymer ?
#
loop_
_entity_poly.entity_id
_entity_poly.type
_entity_poly.pdbx_seq_one_letter_code
_entity_poly.pdbx_strand_id
1 'polypeptide(L)'
;MVALVLTFLIQTFLAKVYVIPSGSMETTLHGCTGCNNDRVLVDKLSYRFTDPAPGDVVVFRGPDSWSSEVEIDEPSSPVVRGLQMFGSLIGLAPPDEKDFVKRVIAVGGQTVQCCDSRGQVMVDGKSLNEPYIFYLPEAGPPKQASFGPVTVPPGQLWMMGDSRNNSADSRMPDHGAVPVGNVIGQARMIVLPFDRLGWVAAQDPQSTAVGMAAQDAAAGAPLALGLLGTLPIALLRRRRQARELLFPDFLPPRRP
;
A
#
# COMPACT_ATOMS: atom_id res chain seq x y z
N MET A 1 -23.57 21.69 -8.99
CA MET A 1 -24.33 20.51 -8.53
C MET A 1 -23.68 19.18 -8.99
N VAL A 2 -23.53 18.91 -10.30
CA VAL A 2 -22.97 17.65 -10.80
C VAL A 2 -21.57 17.35 -10.23
N ALA A 3 -20.66 18.34 -10.22
CA ALA A 3 -19.30 18.16 -9.68
C ALA A 3 -19.30 17.77 -8.20
N LEU A 4 -20.15 18.37 -7.36
CA LEU A 4 -20.26 18.04 -5.94
C LEU A 4 -20.77 16.62 -5.72
N VAL A 5 -21.80 16.21 -6.49
CA VAL A 5 -22.33 14.84 -6.43
C VAL A 5 -21.26 13.84 -6.86
N LEU A 6 -20.53 14.13 -7.94
CA LEU A 6 -19.43 13.25 -8.41
C LEU A 6 -18.32 13.13 -7.37
N THR A 7 -17.88 14.26 -6.79
CA THR A 7 -16.87 14.26 -5.73
C THR A 7 -17.34 13.43 -4.53
N PHE A 8 -18.58 13.61 -4.10
CA PHE A 8 -19.16 12.82 -3.01
C PHE A 8 -19.18 11.32 -3.31
N LEU A 9 -19.58 10.93 -4.53
CA LEU A 9 -19.59 9.53 -4.95
C LEU A 9 -18.18 8.94 -4.98
N ILE A 10 -17.21 9.68 -5.54
CA ILE A 10 -15.81 9.24 -5.58
C ILE A 10 -15.28 9.02 -4.17
N GLN A 11 -15.44 9.98 -3.26
CA GLN A 11 -14.91 9.90 -1.90
C GLN A 11 -15.62 8.83 -1.05
N THR A 12 -16.89 8.59 -1.32
CA THR A 12 -17.65 7.57 -0.57
C THR A 12 -17.28 6.16 -1.01
N PHE A 13 -17.15 5.92 -2.32
CA PHE A 13 -17.09 4.57 -2.87
C PHE A 13 -15.74 4.16 -3.46
N LEU A 14 -14.94 5.12 -3.94
CA LEU A 14 -13.73 4.80 -4.71
C LEU A 14 -12.45 5.12 -3.96
N ALA A 15 -12.28 6.36 -3.51
CA ALA A 15 -11.05 6.79 -2.86
C ALA A 15 -11.30 7.97 -1.92
N LYS A 16 -10.60 8.02 -0.80
CA LYS A 16 -10.66 9.12 0.19
C LYS A 16 -9.24 9.53 0.58
N VAL A 17 -9.04 10.82 0.82
CA VAL A 17 -7.78 11.33 1.36
C VAL A 17 -7.85 11.31 2.88
N TYR A 18 -6.83 10.73 3.52
CA TYR A 18 -6.65 10.67 4.96
C TYR A 18 -5.41 11.47 5.38
N VAL A 19 -5.51 12.16 6.50
CA VAL A 19 -4.36 12.81 7.16
C VAL A 19 -3.71 11.80 8.10
N ILE A 20 -2.38 11.71 8.09
CA ILE A 20 -1.63 10.81 8.96
C ILE A 20 -1.28 11.55 10.26
N PRO A 21 -1.89 11.20 11.41
CA PRO A 21 -1.75 12.01 12.62
C PRO A 21 -0.57 11.60 13.50
N SER A 22 0.00 10.41 13.31
CA SER A 22 1.02 9.83 14.19
C SER A 22 2.26 9.36 13.44
N GLY A 23 3.40 9.29 14.14
CA GLY A 23 4.66 8.80 13.59
C GLY A 23 4.82 7.28 13.58
N SER A 24 3.73 6.52 13.76
CA SER A 24 3.79 5.05 13.83
C SER A 24 4.18 4.37 12.51
N MET A 25 4.09 5.08 11.38
CA MET A 25 4.44 4.61 10.04
C MET A 25 5.68 5.30 9.45
N GLU A 26 6.47 5.99 10.29
CA GLU A 26 7.74 6.58 9.84
C GLU A 26 8.71 5.48 9.33
N THR A 27 9.44 5.70 8.29
CA THR A 27 9.55 6.85 7.38
C THR A 27 8.63 6.76 6.17
N THR A 28 7.84 5.69 6.08
CA THR A 28 6.91 5.44 4.96
C THR A 28 5.85 6.53 4.86
N LEU A 29 5.21 6.86 6.00
CA LEU A 29 4.24 7.95 6.12
C LEU A 29 4.63 8.83 7.31
N HIS A 30 4.65 10.14 7.07
CA HIS A 30 5.02 11.14 8.08
C HIS A 30 3.78 11.70 8.79
N GLY A 31 3.82 11.66 10.13
CA GLY A 31 2.78 12.27 10.95
C GLY A 31 3.25 12.57 12.36
N CYS A 32 2.90 13.73 12.87
CA CYS A 32 3.11 14.12 14.27
C CYS A 32 2.17 15.26 14.66
N THR A 33 2.02 15.49 15.95
CA THR A 33 1.24 16.63 16.45
C THR A 33 1.93 17.94 16.07
N GLY A 34 1.22 18.80 15.33
CA GLY A 34 1.73 20.12 14.92
C GLY A 34 2.67 20.12 13.71
N CYS A 35 2.91 18.98 13.08
CA CYS A 35 3.70 18.87 11.84
C CYS A 35 2.85 19.13 10.58
N ASN A 36 3.57 19.20 9.44
CA ASN A 36 2.94 19.14 8.12
C ASN A 36 2.73 17.67 7.73
N ASN A 37 1.68 17.08 8.25
CA ASN A 37 1.37 15.67 8.14
C ASN A 37 1.08 15.24 6.70
N ASP A 38 1.49 14.02 6.33
CA ASP A 38 1.16 13.43 5.05
C ASP A 38 -0.36 13.30 4.87
N ARG A 39 -0.82 13.58 3.65
CA ARG A 39 -2.18 13.28 3.21
C ARG A 39 -2.11 12.18 2.17
N VAL A 40 -2.79 11.09 2.46
CA VAL A 40 -2.67 9.85 1.69
C VAL A 40 -3.97 9.53 1.00
N LEU A 41 -3.90 9.29 -0.30
CA LEU A 41 -5.02 8.77 -1.08
C LEU A 41 -5.19 7.27 -0.76
N VAL A 42 -6.35 6.93 -0.26
CA VAL A 42 -6.74 5.57 0.12
C VAL A 42 -7.73 5.03 -0.89
N ASP A 43 -7.36 3.94 -1.53
CA ASP A 43 -8.17 3.19 -2.47
C ASP A 43 -9.12 2.25 -1.70
N LYS A 44 -10.41 2.51 -1.80
CA LYS A 44 -11.48 1.73 -1.15
C LYS A 44 -12.05 0.64 -2.05
N LEU A 45 -11.66 0.65 -3.33
CA LEU A 45 -12.25 -0.24 -4.33
C LEU A 45 -11.53 -1.58 -4.42
N SER A 46 -10.19 -1.59 -4.33
CA SER A 46 -9.37 -2.79 -4.52
C SER A 46 -9.81 -3.94 -3.63
N TYR A 47 -10.05 -3.68 -2.35
CA TYR A 47 -10.44 -4.72 -1.37
C TYR A 47 -11.91 -5.15 -1.43
N ARG A 48 -12.65 -4.70 -2.45
CA ARG A 48 -13.94 -5.32 -2.82
C ARG A 48 -13.77 -6.53 -3.73
N PHE A 49 -12.60 -6.68 -4.34
CA PHE A 49 -12.30 -7.72 -5.32
C PHE A 49 -11.11 -8.59 -4.94
N THR A 50 -10.26 -8.11 -4.02
CA THR A 50 -9.05 -8.80 -3.55
C THR A 50 -8.95 -8.68 -2.04
N ASP A 51 -8.29 -9.64 -1.39
CA ASP A 51 -7.98 -9.54 0.03
C ASP A 51 -6.69 -8.75 0.26
N PRO A 52 -6.53 -8.08 1.44
CA PRO A 52 -5.27 -7.48 1.84
C PRO A 52 -4.16 -8.54 1.92
N ALA A 53 -2.98 -8.20 1.40
CA ALA A 53 -1.82 -9.07 1.33
C ALA A 53 -0.67 -8.57 2.24
N PRO A 54 0.27 -9.44 2.65
CA PRO A 54 1.47 -9.01 3.35
C PRO A 54 2.21 -7.90 2.58
N GLY A 55 2.62 -6.85 3.30
CA GLY A 55 3.26 -5.66 2.73
C GLY A 55 2.31 -4.51 2.40
N ASP A 56 1.01 -4.74 2.27
CA ASP A 56 0.05 -3.66 2.05
C ASP A 56 0.01 -2.71 3.25
N VAL A 57 0.06 -1.41 2.96
CA VAL A 57 -0.24 -0.36 3.96
C VAL A 57 -1.71 -0.05 3.88
N VAL A 58 -2.44 -0.28 4.96
CA VAL A 58 -3.90 -0.19 4.97
C VAL A 58 -4.41 0.79 6.01
N VAL A 59 -5.51 1.47 5.67
CA VAL A 59 -6.34 2.20 6.63
C VAL A 59 -7.46 1.27 7.08
N PHE A 60 -7.65 1.16 8.38
CA PHE A 60 -8.67 0.28 8.96
C PHE A 60 -9.25 0.89 10.24
N ARG A 61 -10.46 0.47 10.57
CA ARG A 61 -11.08 0.79 11.85
C ARG A 61 -10.59 -0.18 12.91
N GLY A 62 -9.95 0.33 13.96
CA GLY A 62 -9.52 -0.47 15.09
C GLY A 62 -10.70 -1.21 15.75
N PRO A 63 -10.50 -2.48 16.17
CA PRO A 63 -11.44 -3.14 17.08
C PRO A 63 -11.63 -2.33 18.36
N ASP A 64 -12.71 -2.60 19.11
CA ASP A 64 -13.00 -1.88 20.36
C ASP A 64 -11.91 -2.03 21.44
N SER A 65 -11.09 -3.09 21.33
CA SER A 65 -9.93 -3.33 22.20
C SER A 65 -8.74 -2.40 21.89
N TRP A 66 -8.71 -1.77 20.69
CA TRP A 66 -7.62 -0.88 20.32
C TRP A 66 -7.88 0.52 20.90
N SER A 67 -6.92 1.01 21.68
CA SER A 67 -6.92 2.39 22.17
C SER A 67 -6.49 3.35 21.07
N SER A 68 -7.09 4.53 21.00
CA SER A 68 -6.67 5.61 20.09
C SER A 68 -5.22 5.99 20.30
N GLU A 69 -4.48 6.12 19.19
CA GLU A 69 -3.09 6.66 19.20
C GLU A 69 -3.05 8.18 19.37
N VAL A 70 -4.17 8.85 19.11
CA VAL A 70 -4.29 10.31 19.14
C VAL A 70 -5.58 10.70 19.84
N GLU A 71 -5.49 11.52 20.86
CA GLU A 71 -6.66 12.21 21.41
C GLU A 71 -7.03 13.35 20.46
N ILE A 72 -8.22 13.27 19.87
CA ILE A 72 -8.76 14.32 19.03
C ILE A 72 -9.71 15.14 19.88
N ASP A 73 -9.34 16.37 20.18
CA ASP A 73 -10.22 17.32 20.86
C ASP A 73 -11.50 17.53 20.03
N GLU A 74 -12.65 17.11 20.55
CA GLU A 74 -13.92 17.41 19.90
C GLU A 74 -14.14 18.93 19.84
N PRO A 75 -14.46 19.47 18.65
CA PRO A 75 -14.70 20.89 18.49
C PRO A 75 -15.91 21.32 19.32
N SER A 76 -15.70 22.22 20.24
CA SER A 76 -16.71 22.76 21.15
C SER A 76 -17.75 23.66 20.47
N SER A 77 -17.55 24.04 19.20
CA SER A 77 -18.40 24.97 18.47
C SER A 77 -19.13 24.29 17.30
N PRO A 78 -20.46 24.47 17.17
CA PRO A 78 -21.25 23.94 16.04
C PRO A 78 -20.80 24.51 14.68
N VAL A 79 -20.23 25.71 14.66
CA VAL A 79 -19.68 26.34 13.43
C VAL A 79 -18.41 25.62 12.98
N VAL A 80 -17.51 25.30 13.91
CA VAL A 80 -16.30 24.53 13.63
C VAL A 80 -16.66 23.12 13.18
N ARG A 81 -17.66 22.47 13.77
CA ARG A 81 -18.19 21.18 13.32
C ARG A 81 -18.74 21.23 11.91
N GLY A 82 -19.46 22.31 11.52
CA GLY A 82 -19.90 22.52 10.14
C GLY A 82 -18.77 22.70 9.15
N LEU A 83 -17.74 23.48 9.51
CA LEU A 83 -16.54 23.67 8.71
C LEU A 83 -15.73 22.36 8.57
N GLN A 84 -15.65 21.55 9.61
CA GLN A 84 -15.02 20.23 9.58
C GLN A 84 -15.79 19.27 8.67
N MET A 85 -17.12 19.32 8.67
CA MET A 85 -17.95 18.52 7.76
C MET A 85 -17.69 18.90 6.29
N PHE A 86 -17.52 20.19 5.97
CA PHE A 86 -17.08 20.62 4.64
C PHE A 86 -15.62 20.23 4.37
N GLY A 87 -14.74 20.35 5.36
CA GLY A 87 -13.35 19.90 5.28
C GLY A 87 -13.21 18.41 5.00
N SER A 88 -14.11 17.58 5.55
CA SER A 88 -14.13 16.14 5.29
C SER A 88 -14.46 15.79 3.84
N LEU A 89 -15.26 16.62 3.17
CA LEU A 89 -15.57 16.45 1.75
C LEU A 89 -14.37 16.69 0.82
N ILE A 90 -13.35 17.39 1.29
CA ILE A 90 -12.12 17.68 0.53
C ILE A 90 -10.89 17.03 1.16
N GLY A 91 -11.06 16.11 2.10
CA GLY A 91 -9.97 15.39 2.75
C GLY A 91 -9.16 16.23 3.75
N LEU A 92 -9.72 17.32 4.28
CA LEU A 92 -9.09 18.19 5.27
C LEU A 92 -9.56 17.93 6.71
N ALA A 93 -10.54 17.02 6.91
CA ALA A 93 -10.97 16.67 8.24
C ALA A 93 -9.94 15.77 8.94
N PRO A 94 -9.82 15.89 10.28
CA PRO A 94 -9.07 14.92 11.06
C PRO A 94 -9.62 13.50 10.81
N PRO A 95 -8.79 12.46 10.92
CA PRO A 95 -9.25 11.08 10.88
C PRO A 95 -10.25 10.84 12.04
N ASP A 96 -11.13 9.85 11.88
CA ASP A 96 -11.92 9.36 13.00
C ASP A 96 -10.96 8.82 14.08
N GLU A 97 -11.27 9.00 15.35
CA GLU A 97 -10.42 8.58 16.49
C GLU A 97 -10.03 7.10 16.45
N LYS A 98 -10.83 6.28 15.77
CA LYS A 98 -10.64 4.83 15.64
C LYS A 98 -10.05 4.40 14.29
N ASP A 99 -9.66 5.32 13.43
CA ASP A 99 -9.03 4.97 12.14
C ASP A 99 -7.51 4.90 12.30
N PHE A 100 -6.95 3.74 12.01
CA PHE A 100 -5.51 3.44 12.10
C PHE A 100 -4.92 3.22 10.71
N VAL A 101 -3.61 3.48 10.60
CA VAL A 101 -2.82 3.13 9.42
C VAL A 101 -1.67 2.24 9.85
N LYS A 102 -1.60 1.01 9.33
CA LYS A 102 -0.54 0.04 9.62
C LYS A 102 -0.22 -0.79 8.38
N ARG A 103 0.88 -1.54 8.45
CA ARG A 103 1.26 -2.50 7.43
C ARG A 103 0.78 -3.90 7.81
N VAL A 104 0.26 -4.62 6.82
CA VAL A 104 -0.07 -6.05 6.95
C VAL A 104 1.23 -6.84 7.00
N ILE A 105 1.44 -7.59 8.07
CA ILE A 105 2.63 -8.43 8.28
C ILE A 105 2.32 -9.91 8.04
N ALA A 106 1.17 -10.35 8.53
CA ALA A 106 0.71 -11.73 8.33
C ALA A 106 -0.82 -11.76 8.16
N VAL A 107 -1.29 -12.81 7.48
CA VAL A 107 -2.71 -13.05 7.21
C VAL A 107 -3.23 -14.28 7.93
N GLY A 108 -4.54 -14.49 7.95
CA GLY A 108 -5.18 -15.62 8.62
C GLY A 108 -4.56 -16.97 8.28
N GLY A 109 -4.30 -17.78 9.30
CA GLY A 109 -3.64 -19.09 9.22
C GLY A 109 -2.13 -19.07 9.40
N GLN A 110 -1.47 -17.92 9.25
CA GLN A 110 -0.02 -17.78 9.46
C GLN A 110 0.32 -17.65 10.95
N THR A 111 1.51 -18.07 11.33
CA THR A 111 2.04 -17.90 12.70
C THR A 111 3.14 -16.86 12.69
N VAL A 112 2.95 -15.80 13.47
CA VAL A 112 3.89 -14.67 13.59
C VAL A 112 4.54 -14.65 14.97
N GLN A 113 5.84 -14.34 15.01
CA GLN A 113 6.59 -14.20 16.25
C GLN A 113 7.79 -13.25 16.08
N CYS A 114 8.28 -12.71 17.15
CA CYS A 114 9.53 -11.96 17.20
C CYS A 114 10.41 -12.50 18.33
N CYS A 115 11.67 -12.71 18.12
CA CYS A 115 12.48 -12.39 16.96
C CYS A 115 13.44 -13.55 16.68
N ASP A 116 14.00 -13.57 15.47
CA ASP A 116 15.17 -14.41 15.17
C ASP A 116 16.45 -13.89 15.86
N SER A 117 17.59 -14.53 15.62
CA SER A 117 18.89 -14.13 16.19
C SER A 117 19.37 -12.73 15.72
N ARG A 118 18.78 -12.18 14.66
CA ARG A 118 19.09 -10.85 14.11
C ARG A 118 18.07 -9.79 14.52
N GLY A 119 17.08 -10.16 15.35
CA GLY A 119 16.02 -9.24 15.77
C GLY A 119 14.90 -9.04 14.73
N GLN A 120 14.79 -9.92 13.73
CA GLN A 120 13.77 -9.84 12.69
C GLN A 120 12.50 -10.57 13.09
N VAL A 121 11.36 -10.06 12.67
CA VAL A 121 10.07 -10.76 12.78
C VAL A 121 10.08 -11.99 11.89
N MET A 122 9.43 -13.05 12.35
CA MET A 122 9.30 -14.31 11.64
C MET A 122 7.83 -14.61 11.36
N VAL A 123 7.53 -15.09 10.16
CA VAL A 123 6.23 -15.64 9.80
C VAL A 123 6.43 -17.07 9.29
N ASP A 124 5.68 -18.02 9.84
CA ASP A 124 5.78 -19.45 9.53
C ASP A 124 7.23 -19.99 9.62
N GLY A 125 7.97 -19.51 10.63
CA GLY A 125 9.36 -19.88 10.87
C GLY A 125 10.39 -19.25 9.94
N LYS A 126 10.00 -18.33 9.04
CA LYS A 126 10.89 -17.61 8.12
C LYS A 126 11.04 -16.16 8.54
N SER A 127 12.28 -15.67 8.60
CA SER A 127 12.58 -14.27 8.90
C SER A 127 12.11 -13.38 7.76
N LEU A 128 11.49 -12.26 8.10
CA LEU A 128 10.98 -11.29 7.14
C LEU A 128 12.10 -10.38 6.61
N ASN A 129 11.95 -9.94 5.37
CA ASN A 129 12.77 -8.89 4.79
C ASN A 129 11.98 -7.56 4.84
N GLU A 130 12.36 -6.69 5.77
CA GLU A 130 11.59 -5.49 6.13
C GLU A 130 12.44 -4.22 5.99
N PRO A 131 12.82 -3.79 4.77
CA PRO A 131 13.70 -2.63 4.55
C PRO A 131 13.06 -1.28 4.94
N TYR A 132 11.75 -1.27 5.19
CA TYR A 132 10.97 -0.08 5.58
C TYR A 132 10.97 0.18 7.09
N ILE A 133 11.54 -0.72 7.90
CA ILE A 133 11.57 -0.53 9.37
C ILE A 133 12.33 0.74 9.74
N PHE A 134 11.72 1.48 10.64
CA PHE A 134 12.33 2.63 11.30
C PHE A 134 12.28 2.47 12.82
N TYR A 135 13.25 3.05 13.50
CA TYR A 135 13.27 3.19 14.95
C TYR A 135 13.40 4.64 15.30
N LEU A 136 12.37 5.19 15.94
CA LEU A 136 12.37 6.57 16.41
C LEU A 136 13.37 6.70 17.57
N PRO A 137 14.41 7.55 17.46
CA PRO A 137 15.46 7.65 18.50
C PRO A 137 14.90 8.04 19.86
N GLU A 138 13.91 8.92 19.89
CA GLU A 138 13.27 9.43 21.11
C GLU A 138 12.37 8.39 21.80
N ALA A 139 11.93 7.37 21.08
CA ALA A 139 11.09 6.29 21.60
C ALA A 139 11.87 5.11 22.22
N GLY A 140 13.20 5.23 22.29
CA GLY A 140 14.06 4.24 22.93
C GLY A 140 14.98 3.48 21.97
N PRO A 141 15.54 2.34 22.42
CA PRO A 141 16.57 1.63 21.66
C PRO A 141 16.04 1.06 20.34
N PRO A 142 16.90 0.92 19.30
CA PRO A 142 16.51 0.42 18.00
C PRO A 142 16.34 -1.09 18.00
N LYS A 143 15.37 -1.58 18.74
CA LYS A 143 15.00 -3.00 18.79
C LYS A 143 13.51 -3.21 18.88
N GLN A 144 13.05 -4.35 18.39
CA GLN A 144 11.66 -4.78 18.55
C GLN A 144 11.46 -5.48 19.89
N ALA A 145 10.27 -5.31 20.47
CA ALA A 145 9.85 -6.14 21.61
C ALA A 145 9.59 -7.59 21.14
N SER A 146 9.99 -8.55 21.94
CA SER A 146 9.69 -9.96 21.69
C SER A 146 8.22 -10.23 21.91
N PHE A 147 7.61 -11.03 21.04
CA PHE A 147 6.22 -11.46 21.13
C PHE A 147 6.00 -12.81 20.44
N GLY A 148 4.90 -13.47 20.76
CA GLY A 148 4.45 -14.71 20.14
C GLY A 148 5.15 -15.96 20.64
N PRO A 149 4.96 -17.09 19.92
CA PRO A 149 4.24 -17.22 18.64
C PRO A 149 2.73 -16.97 18.75
N VAL A 150 2.15 -16.29 17.75
CA VAL A 150 0.72 -16.04 17.63
C VAL A 150 0.24 -16.54 16.28
N THR A 151 -0.73 -17.46 16.26
CA THR A 151 -1.41 -17.86 15.03
C THR A 151 -2.52 -16.87 14.74
N VAL A 152 -2.47 -16.23 13.57
CA VAL A 152 -3.48 -15.26 13.12
C VAL A 152 -4.78 -15.99 12.79
N PRO A 153 -5.91 -15.65 13.42
CA PRO A 153 -7.18 -16.31 13.14
C PRO A 153 -7.60 -16.16 11.66
N PRO A 154 -8.33 -17.12 11.08
CA PRO A 154 -8.88 -16.99 9.74
C PRO A 154 -9.71 -15.71 9.58
N GLY A 155 -9.56 -15.00 8.47
CA GLY A 155 -10.26 -13.73 8.19
C GLY A 155 -9.74 -12.53 9.01
N GLN A 156 -8.57 -12.65 9.64
CA GLN A 156 -7.92 -11.57 10.37
C GLN A 156 -6.51 -11.31 9.83
N LEU A 157 -5.97 -10.16 10.21
CA LEU A 157 -4.67 -9.65 9.77
C LEU A 157 -3.84 -9.26 10.99
N TRP A 158 -2.54 -9.57 10.95
CA TRP A 158 -1.58 -9.07 11.92
C TRP A 158 -0.95 -7.79 11.39
N MET A 159 -1.22 -6.70 12.08
CA MET A 159 -0.84 -5.34 11.69
C MET A 159 0.33 -4.85 12.51
N MET A 160 1.35 -4.23 11.87
CA MET A 160 2.43 -3.56 12.57
C MET A 160 2.72 -2.20 11.93
N GLY A 161 3.17 -1.24 12.76
CA GLY A 161 3.71 0.00 12.26
C GLY A 161 5.13 -0.17 11.75
N ASP A 162 5.53 0.67 10.79
CA ASP A 162 6.90 0.67 10.26
C ASP A 162 7.89 1.25 11.29
N SER A 163 7.45 2.22 12.11
CA SER A 163 8.20 2.70 13.27
C SER A 163 8.05 1.74 14.45
N ARG A 164 8.91 0.73 14.50
CA ARG A 164 8.76 -0.46 15.34
C ARG A 164 8.75 -0.21 16.85
N ASN A 165 9.46 0.79 17.33
CA ASN A 165 9.49 1.19 18.74
C ASN A 165 8.54 2.33 19.09
N ASN A 166 7.74 2.81 18.11
CA ASN A 166 6.79 3.93 18.27
C ASN A 166 5.43 3.62 17.63
N SER A 167 4.94 2.40 17.79
CA SER A 167 3.65 1.99 17.22
C SER A 167 2.85 1.16 18.20
N ALA A 168 1.64 1.62 18.52
CA ALA A 168 0.61 0.81 19.14
C ALA A 168 -0.09 0.00 18.04
N ASP A 169 0.16 -1.32 17.99
CA ASP A 169 -0.30 -2.20 16.93
C ASP A 169 -0.64 -3.60 17.46
N SER A 170 -0.79 -4.61 16.60
CA SER A 170 -1.18 -5.97 16.99
C SER A 170 -0.29 -6.61 18.07
N ARG A 171 0.89 -6.09 18.30
CA ARG A 171 1.84 -6.56 19.35
C ARG A 171 1.42 -6.15 20.76
N MET A 172 0.59 -5.13 20.90
CA MET A 172 0.12 -4.68 22.22
C MET A 172 -0.79 -5.76 22.83
N PRO A 173 -0.70 -5.98 24.17
CA PRO A 173 -1.40 -7.09 24.83
C PRO A 173 -2.90 -7.16 24.56
N ASP A 174 -3.55 -6.02 24.45
CA ASP A 174 -5.01 -5.93 24.28
C ASP A 174 -5.46 -5.69 22.83
N HIS A 175 -4.52 -5.56 21.87
CA HIS A 175 -4.86 -5.26 20.48
C HIS A 175 -5.12 -6.53 19.67
N GLY A 176 -4.11 -7.38 19.48
CA GLY A 176 -4.24 -8.60 18.69
C GLY A 176 -4.50 -8.36 17.19
N ALA A 177 -4.96 -9.42 16.51
CA ALA A 177 -5.25 -9.39 15.08
C ALA A 177 -6.53 -8.62 14.76
N VAL A 178 -6.58 -8.02 13.56
CA VAL A 178 -7.67 -7.16 13.08
C VAL A 178 -8.51 -7.90 12.04
N PRO A 179 -9.85 -7.94 12.17
CA PRO A 179 -10.71 -8.52 11.14
C PRO A 179 -10.54 -7.84 9.78
N VAL A 180 -10.49 -8.62 8.69
CA VAL A 180 -10.42 -8.09 7.31
C VAL A 180 -11.56 -7.12 7.03
N GLY A 181 -12.75 -7.38 7.57
CA GLY A 181 -13.92 -6.50 7.42
C GLY A 181 -13.76 -5.10 8.02
N ASN A 182 -12.76 -4.88 8.88
CA ASN A 182 -12.44 -3.56 9.42
C ASN A 182 -11.57 -2.71 8.46
N VAL A 183 -11.00 -3.31 7.41
CA VAL A 183 -10.16 -2.61 6.45
C VAL A 183 -11.01 -1.68 5.60
N ILE A 184 -10.67 -0.40 5.61
CA ILE A 184 -11.34 0.67 4.86
C ILE A 184 -10.79 0.74 3.44
N GLY A 185 -9.46 0.59 3.28
CA GLY A 185 -8.80 0.63 1.98
C GLY A 185 -7.28 0.63 2.07
N GLN A 186 -6.64 0.58 0.91
CA GLN A 186 -5.19 0.58 0.75
C GLN A 186 -4.66 2.00 0.58
N ALA A 187 -3.65 2.37 1.35
CA ALA A 187 -2.90 3.60 1.15
C ALA A 187 -2.05 3.47 -0.13
N ARG A 188 -2.36 4.29 -1.15
CA ARG A 188 -1.73 4.18 -2.47
C ARG A 188 -0.68 5.25 -2.73
N MET A 189 -0.98 6.50 -2.36
CA MET A 189 -0.18 7.64 -2.78
C MET A 189 -0.23 8.74 -1.74
N ILE A 190 0.93 9.32 -1.40
CA ILE A 190 1.01 10.58 -0.67
C ILE A 190 0.70 11.69 -1.67
N VAL A 191 -0.36 12.46 -1.41
CA VAL A 191 -0.81 13.56 -2.28
C VAL A 191 -0.39 14.93 -1.78
N LEU A 192 -0.09 15.06 -0.50
CA LEU A 192 0.45 16.24 0.16
C LEU A 192 1.30 15.81 1.37
N PRO A 193 2.33 16.60 1.73
CA PRO A 193 2.82 17.80 1.06
C PRO A 193 3.49 17.46 -0.28
N PHE A 194 3.66 18.47 -1.16
CA PHE A 194 4.14 18.23 -2.54
C PHE A 194 5.59 17.73 -2.62
N ASP A 195 6.43 18.07 -1.65
CA ASP A 195 7.81 17.57 -1.52
C ASP A 195 7.90 16.08 -1.15
N ARG A 196 6.80 15.50 -0.66
CA ARG A 196 6.65 14.07 -0.35
C ARG A 196 5.72 13.33 -1.31
N LEU A 197 5.28 13.98 -2.39
CA LEU A 197 4.41 13.36 -3.39
C LEU A 197 5.02 12.06 -3.92
N GLY A 198 4.32 10.94 -3.79
CA GLY A 198 4.85 9.65 -4.23
C GLY A 198 3.94 8.47 -3.90
N TRP A 199 4.24 7.33 -4.51
CA TRP A 199 3.53 6.09 -4.24
C TRP A 199 3.94 5.50 -2.90
N VAL A 200 2.98 4.98 -2.16
CA VAL A 200 3.23 4.19 -0.95
C VAL A 200 3.60 2.77 -1.39
N ALA A 201 4.83 2.37 -1.10
CA ALA A 201 5.33 1.07 -1.51
C ALA A 201 4.68 -0.06 -0.70
N ALA A 202 3.94 -0.94 -1.37
CA ALA A 202 3.54 -2.23 -0.86
C ALA A 202 4.70 -3.21 -1.07
N GLN A 203 5.58 -3.33 -0.08
CA GLN A 203 6.71 -4.26 -0.12
C GLN A 203 6.34 -5.50 0.67
N ASP A 204 6.15 -6.63 -0.02
CA ASP A 204 5.86 -7.91 0.62
C ASP A 204 7.09 -8.40 1.42
N PRO A 205 7.03 -8.36 2.76
CA PRO A 205 8.16 -8.74 3.61
C PRO A 205 8.41 -10.25 3.63
N GLN A 206 7.45 -11.05 3.15
CA GLN A 206 7.55 -12.51 3.08
C GLN A 206 8.17 -12.98 1.76
N SER A 207 8.31 -12.09 0.75
CA SER A 207 8.94 -12.43 -0.52
C SER A 207 10.46 -12.55 -0.36
N THR A 208 11.03 -13.69 -0.73
CA THR A 208 12.48 -13.93 -0.76
C THR A 208 13.16 -13.35 -2.01
N ALA A 209 12.37 -12.77 -2.94
CA ALA A 209 12.80 -12.45 -4.30
C ALA A 209 13.44 -11.06 -4.49
N VAL A 210 13.53 -10.21 -3.46
CA VAL A 210 13.96 -8.80 -3.62
C VAL A 210 15.45 -8.64 -3.94
N GLY A 211 16.28 -9.67 -3.73
CA GLY A 211 17.72 -9.60 -4.02
C GLY A 211 18.14 -10.00 -5.44
N MET A 212 17.35 -10.77 -6.17
CA MET A 212 17.75 -11.32 -7.48
C MET A 212 17.14 -10.60 -8.69
N ALA A 213 15.94 -10.05 -8.57
CA ALA A 213 15.26 -9.41 -9.70
C ALA A 213 15.91 -8.08 -10.15
N ALA A 214 16.57 -7.35 -9.26
CA ALA A 214 17.21 -6.07 -9.61
C ALA A 214 18.56 -6.25 -10.36
N GLN A 215 19.25 -7.37 -10.17
CA GLN A 215 20.50 -7.66 -10.88
C GLN A 215 20.25 -8.27 -12.26
N ASP A 216 19.23 -9.09 -12.43
CA ASP A 216 18.89 -9.67 -13.74
C ASP A 216 18.26 -8.65 -14.70
N ALA A 217 17.54 -7.65 -14.21
CA ALA A 217 17.00 -6.58 -15.04
C ALA A 217 18.08 -5.67 -15.64
N ALA A 218 19.21 -5.51 -14.94
CA ALA A 218 20.33 -4.71 -15.45
C ALA A 218 21.21 -5.45 -16.48
N ALA A 219 21.25 -6.80 -16.42
CA ALA A 219 22.06 -7.61 -17.35
C ALA A 219 21.33 -7.93 -18.67
N GLY A 220 19.99 -7.83 -18.72
CA GLY A 220 19.17 -8.17 -19.89
C GLY A 220 18.74 -7.02 -20.80
N ALA A 221 19.06 -5.77 -20.44
CA ALA A 221 18.55 -4.59 -21.13
C ALA A 221 19.05 -4.33 -22.58
N PRO A 222 20.19 -4.83 -23.06
CA PRO A 222 20.60 -4.51 -24.44
C PRO A 222 19.96 -5.38 -25.54
N LEU A 223 19.30 -6.48 -25.21
CA LEU A 223 18.75 -7.40 -26.24
C LEU A 223 17.26 -7.17 -26.60
N ALA A 224 16.50 -6.48 -25.77
CA ALA A 224 15.06 -6.28 -26.01
C ALA A 224 14.73 -5.20 -27.05
N LEU A 225 15.62 -4.23 -27.28
CA LEU A 225 15.42 -3.16 -28.26
C LEU A 225 15.65 -3.60 -29.71
N GLY A 226 16.36 -4.70 -29.94
CA GLY A 226 16.62 -5.23 -31.29
C GLY A 226 15.47 -6.01 -31.92
N LEU A 227 14.55 -6.56 -31.13
CA LEU A 227 13.48 -7.43 -31.62
C LEU A 227 12.19 -6.70 -32.04
N LEU A 228 11.96 -5.49 -31.55
CA LEU A 228 10.77 -4.70 -31.91
C LEU A 228 10.86 -4.07 -33.33
N GLY A 229 12.05 -3.92 -33.89
CA GLY A 229 12.26 -3.37 -35.24
C GLY A 229 12.05 -4.37 -36.39
N THR A 230 12.09 -5.68 -36.14
CA THR A 230 12.05 -6.69 -37.21
C THR A 230 10.65 -7.32 -37.41
N LEU A 231 9.77 -7.24 -36.43
CA LEU A 231 8.42 -7.83 -36.50
C LEU A 231 7.52 -7.24 -37.62
N PRO A 232 7.47 -5.92 -37.86
CA PRO A 232 6.63 -5.38 -38.92
C PRO A 232 7.12 -5.73 -40.33
N ILE A 233 8.42 -5.91 -40.52
CA ILE A 233 9.01 -6.24 -41.84
C ILE A 233 8.75 -7.71 -42.19
N ALA A 234 8.83 -8.61 -41.24
CA ALA A 234 8.53 -10.03 -41.46
C ALA A 234 7.04 -10.27 -41.76
N LEU A 235 6.12 -9.55 -41.13
CA LEU A 235 4.69 -9.63 -41.41
C LEU A 235 4.32 -9.05 -42.78
N LEU A 236 4.99 -7.98 -43.21
CA LEU A 236 4.78 -7.40 -44.53
C LEU A 236 5.31 -8.33 -45.64
N ARG A 237 6.45 -9.00 -45.44
CA ARG A 237 7.00 -9.99 -46.40
C ARG A 237 6.08 -11.21 -46.49
N ARG A 238 5.56 -11.75 -45.40
CA ARG A 238 4.62 -12.86 -45.43
C ARG A 238 3.29 -12.51 -46.14
N ARG A 239 2.79 -11.28 -45.97
CA ARG A 239 1.58 -10.82 -46.68
C ARG A 239 1.79 -10.67 -48.17
N ARG A 240 3.00 -10.29 -48.64
CA ARG A 240 3.33 -10.22 -50.05
C ARG A 240 3.43 -11.62 -50.69
N GLN A 241 4.08 -12.58 -50.03
CA GLN A 241 4.16 -13.96 -50.50
C GLN A 241 2.79 -14.65 -50.53
N ALA A 242 1.94 -14.43 -49.57
CA ALA A 242 0.56 -14.97 -49.56
C ALA A 242 -0.29 -14.37 -50.68
N ARG A 243 -0.05 -13.11 -51.09
CA ARG A 243 -0.79 -12.50 -52.22
C ARG A 243 -0.36 -13.04 -53.58
N GLU A 244 0.91 -13.36 -53.75
CA GLU A 244 1.42 -13.98 -55.00
C GLU A 244 0.93 -15.42 -55.17
N LEU A 245 0.69 -16.15 -54.08
CA LEU A 245 0.16 -17.53 -54.11
C LEU A 245 -1.37 -17.61 -54.31
N LEU A 246 -2.12 -16.57 -53.93
CA LEU A 246 -3.58 -16.58 -54.00
C LEU A 246 -4.18 -16.02 -55.30
N PHE A 247 -3.40 -15.24 -56.12
CA PHE A 247 -3.85 -14.61 -57.35
C PHE A 247 -2.75 -14.62 -58.42
N PRO A 248 -2.39 -15.78 -59.00
CA PRO A 248 -1.31 -15.85 -59.99
C PRO A 248 -1.65 -15.20 -61.35
N ASP A 249 -2.94 -15.00 -61.67
CA ASP A 249 -3.39 -14.57 -62.99
C ASP A 249 -3.66 -13.04 -63.13
N PHE A 250 -3.33 -12.23 -62.14
CA PHE A 250 -3.61 -10.79 -62.16
C PHE A 250 -2.34 -9.88 -62.20
N LEU A 251 -1.18 -10.45 -62.56
CA LEU A 251 0.04 -9.65 -62.71
C LEU A 251 0.20 -9.20 -64.17
N PRO A 252 0.36 -7.91 -64.48
CA PRO A 252 0.67 -7.43 -65.82
C PRO A 252 2.05 -7.89 -66.26
N PRO A 253 2.28 -8.13 -67.56
CA PRO A 253 3.54 -8.62 -68.08
C PRO A 253 4.68 -7.58 -67.81
N ARG A 254 5.83 -8.06 -67.35
CA ARG A 254 7.04 -7.27 -67.22
C ARG A 254 7.53 -6.84 -68.59
N ARG A 255 7.61 -5.55 -68.85
CA ARG A 255 8.27 -5.01 -70.03
C ARG A 255 9.79 -5.27 -69.98
N PRO A 256 10.45 -5.49 -71.12
CA PRO A 256 11.85 -5.77 -71.24
C PRO A 256 12.75 -4.61 -70.82
#